data_6031ad91527ef2cb6b761a82ddb383eb
#
_entry.id   6031ad91527ef2cb6b761a82ddb383eb
#
_cell.length_a   1.000
_cell.length_b   1.000
_cell.length_c   1.000
_cell.angle_alpha   90.00
_cell.angle_beta   90.00
_cell.angle_gamma   90.00
#
_symmetry.space_group_name_H-M   'P 1'
#
loop_
_entity.id
_entity.type
_entity.pdbx_description
1 polymer ?
#
loop_
_entity_poly.entity_id
_entity_poly.type
_entity_poly.pdbx_seq_one_letter_code
_entity_poly.pdbx_strand_id
1 'polypeptide(L)'
;MISPKNRAFTSLSLNRRTFLQTSAGSLLSAGLLQSATSNTQPVELPAAHRELMQQRRRRIVVQYDANDTLWSYWKHNRNGDTSFPRFRDAVFSYADEPGTQIDAIWWDIGGSPLGCSYPSKIEPPVAHPLLKLWLHDGVDWVEQLINETRRRKLEVFWNHRISEVECLPEGGLSKQPHPLKVEHPDWVVPASWWPQGMWNLAAAGLREHKVALLRELVTRYDLDGIQIDFSRHIPCLPVGHQWELRGQVTEFMRMVRVMLLDVAQQRGRPLLLAAKVPQTLAGCETDGFDVKTWAEQHLVDVLTLGSRTMDVDVEGIRAAVGKDVQLQPCVDDHHATDGYRYGSIEYLRGVFANHFQRGADSVSTFNWSVGTAAACLITGSDPGPPSHQAAYHEAGTLQTMARKDKFFAVERRGGYPWADGFFNRNDTAPLPLSFSDDPRAAKFTLHISDAPPTSGVKASLTLRCILFQATEADVIELRCNGTLLSVTTRDPDWKDAQIFSPKPQPTSGYKPRPVNPKQQLLRLDCTVPVSAWKQGVNEVEVRLSSGKSNMQIEKVEAHVKYE
;
A
#
# COMPACT_ATOMS: atom_id res chain seq x y z
N MET A 1 14.07 47.05 13.77
CA MET A 1 14.89 47.27 12.54
C MET A 1 16.12 46.38 12.63
N ILE A 2 16.13 45.26 11.99
CA ILE A 2 17.28 44.50 11.49
C ILE A 2 16.69 43.40 10.59
N SER A 3 17.00 43.48 9.30
CA SER A 3 16.57 42.62 8.22
C SER A 3 17.37 41.29 8.21
N PRO A 4 16.79 40.13 7.92
CA PRO A 4 17.57 38.92 7.64
C PRO A 4 17.84 38.78 6.14
N LYS A 5 19.12 38.55 5.85
CA LYS A 5 19.69 38.34 4.51
C LYS A 5 19.25 37.00 3.89
N ASN A 6 18.85 37.08 2.63
CA ASN A 6 18.69 35.96 1.71
C ASN A 6 19.96 35.11 1.61
N ARG A 7 19.79 33.77 1.77
CA ARG A 7 20.75 32.78 1.24
C ARG A 7 20.04 31.95 0.16
N ALA A 8 20.51 32.13 -1.05
CA ALA A 8 20.16 31.33 -2.20
C ALA A 8 20.74 29.91 -2.03
N PHE A 9 19.89 28.89 -2.18
CA PHE A 9 20.32 27.49 -2.32
C PHE A 9 20.52 27.20 -3.81
N THR A 10 21.76 27.05 -4.21
CA THR A 10 22.15 26.50 -5.51
C THR A 10 21.96 25.00 -5.52
N SER A 11 21.20 24.51 -6.48
CA SER A 11 21.02 23.08 -6.76
C SER A 11 22.33 22.47 -7.27
N LEU A 12 22.91 21.53 -6.54
CA LEU A 12 24.00 20.67 -7.00
C LEU A 12 23.41 19.35 -7.53
N SER A 13 23.47 19.18 -8.85
CA SER A 13 23.25 17.90 -9.50
C SER A 13 24.45 16.99 -9.21
N LEU A 14 24.26 15.94 -8.41
CA LEU A 14 25.28 14.94 -8.13
C LEU A 14 25.28 13.84 -9.21
N ASN A 15 26.34 13.85 -10.00
CA ASN A 15 26.65 12.86 -11.01
C ASN A 15 27.14 11.54 -10.36
N ARG A 16 26.61 10.38 -10.76
CA ARG A 16 26.81 9.03 -10.21
C ARG A 16 28.24 8.47 -10.21
N ARG A 17 29.30 9.25 -10.50
CA ARG A 17 30.66 8.74 -10.68
C ARG A 17 31.73 9.19 -9.69
N THR A 18 31.41 9.91 -8.64
CA THR A 18 32.44 10.47 -7.72
C THR A 18 32.19 10.10 -6.24
N PHE A 19 31.77 8.88 -5.94
CA PHE A 19 31.64 8.43 -4.54
C PHE A 19 32.56 7.22 -4.22
N LEU A 20 33.75 7.24 -4.80
CA LEU A 20 34.81 6.33 -4.38
C LEU A 20 36.10 7.14 -4.23
N GLN A 21 36.35 7.63 -3.04
CA GLN A 21 37.64 7.93 -2.42
C GLN A 21 37.51 9.08 -1.40
N THR A 22 37.22 8.71 -0.18
CA THR A 22 37.80 9.28 1.05
C THR A 22 37.23 8.49 2.24
N SER A 23 37.89 7.40 2.58
CA SER A 23 37.72 6.71 3.86
C SER A 23 39.01 6.83 4.63
N ALA A 24 39.01 7.69 5.62
CA ALA A 24 40.02 7.64 6.68
C ALA A 24 39.34 7.16 7.96
N GLY A 25 39.72 5.98 8.38
CA GLY A 25 39.93 5.49 9.74
C GLY A 25 38.83 5.69 10.79
N SER A 26 38.01 4.65 10.99
CA SER A 26 37.50 4.30 12.30
C SER A 26 37.62 2.80 12.45
N LEU A 27 38.52 2.36 13.32
CA LEU A 27 38.64 1.00 13.82
C LEU A 27 37.33 0.63 14.53
N LEU A 28 36.42 -0.02 13.83
CA LEU A 28 35.33 -0.78 14.42
C LEU A 28 35.84 -2.20 14.63
N SER A 29 35.89 -2.60 15.90
CA SER A 29 36.22 -3.91 16.39
C SER A 29 35.59 -5.02 15.56
N ALA A 30 36.43 -5.88 14.98
CA ALA A 30 36.07 -7.18 14.45
C ALA A 30 35.64 -8.09 15.63
N GLY A 31 34.37 -7.94 16.00
CA GLY A 31 33.72 -8.75 17.00
C GLY A 31 32.45 -9.34 16.43
N LEU A 32 32.51 -10.66 16.13
CA LEU A 32 31.37 -11.56 15.96
C LEU A 32 30.55 -11.40 14.67
N LEU A 33 31.14 -11.64 13.52
CA LEU A 33 30.46 -12.38 12.46
C LEU A 33 30.53 -13.88 12.81
N GLN A 34 29.81 -14.29 13.85
CA GLN A 34 29.39 -15.69 13.91
C GLN A 34 28.30 -15.84 12.86
N SER A 35 28.67 -16.44 11.73
CA SER A 35 27.75 -17.05 10.80
C SER A 35 26.96 -18.11 11.57
N ALA A 36 25.83 -17.71 12.17
CA ALA A 36 24.80 -18.68 12.46
C ALA A 36 24.55 -19.37 11.12
N THR A 37 24.81 -20.66 11.04
CA THR A 37 24.42 -21.50 9.91
C THR A 37 22.90 -21.36 9.80
N SER A 38 22.45 -20.45 8.92
CA SER A 38 21.03 -20.21 8.70
C SER A 38 20.45 -21.57 8.26
N ASN A 39 19.49 -22.08 9.03
CA ASN A 39 18.77 -23.29 8.66
C ASN A 39 18.06 -23.01 7.31
N THR A 40 18.65 -23.46 6.22
CA THR A 40 18.15 -23.21 4.85
C THR A 40 17.07 -24.22 4.42
N GLN A 41 16.80 -25.22 5.26
CA GLN A 41 15.82 -26.24 4.95
C GLN A 41 14.39 -25.66 5.00
N PRO A 42 13.53 -26.05 4.05
CA PRO A 42 12.11 -25.70 4.09
C PRO A 42 11.47 -26.16 5.40
N VAL A 43 10.59 -25.33 5.94
CA VAL A 43 9.77 -25.71 7.09
C VAL A 43 8.71 -26.69 6.62
N GLU A 44 8.58 -27.82 7.31
CA GLU A 44 7.54 -28.80 6.99
C GLU A 44 6.16 -28.27 7.42
N LEU A 45 5.25 -28.14 6.45
CA LEU A 45 3.87 -27.73 6.70
C LEU A 45 2.99 -28.96 6.93
N PRO A 46 2.11 -28.97 7.96
CA PRO A 46 1.12 -30.03 8.16
C PRO A 46 0.18 -30.17 6.95
N ALA A 47 -0.35 -31.38 6.74
CA ALA A 47 -1.29 -31.64 5.64
C ALA A 47 -2.50 -30.71 5.68
N ALA A 48 -3.11 -30.50 6.86
CA ALA A 48 -4.22 -29.58 7.04
C ALA A 48 -3.89 -28.11 6.66
N HIS A 49 -2.65 -27.69 6.86
CA HIS A 49 -2.20 -26.36 6.43
C HIS A 49 -2.17 -26.25 4.90
N ARG A 50 -1.56 -27.23 4.23
CA ARG A 50 -1.50 -27.27 2.76
C ARG A 50 -2.89 -27.33 2.14
N GLU A 51 -3.79 -28.15 2.71
CA GLU A 51 -5.17 -28.27 2.27
C GLU A 51 -5.92 -26.93 2.41
N LEU A 52 -5.78 -26.26 3.56
CA LEU A 52 -6.37 -24.94 3.78
C LEU A 52 -5.90 -23.94 2.71
N MET A 53 -4.61 -23.91 2.39
CA MET A 53 -4.06 -23.01 1.37
C MET A 53 -4.60 -23.32 -0.03
N GLN A 54 -4.80 -24.59 -0.37
CA GLN A 54 -5.37 -24.98 -1.66
C GLN A 54 -6.84 -24.62 -1.80
N GLN A 55 -7.60 -24.66 -0.72
CA GLN A 55 -9.06 -24.43 -0.71
C GLN A 55 -9.41 -22.95 -0.50
N ARG A 56 -8.59 -22.20 0.26
CA ARG A 56 -8.89 -20.82 0.63
C ARG A 56 -8.86 -19.90 -0.59
N ARG A 57 -9.98 -19.23 -0.83
CA ARG A 57 -10.10 -18.19 -1.85
C ARG A 57 -10.61 -16.92 -1.19
N ARG A 58 -10.06 -15.80 -1.61
CA ARG A 58 -10.46 -14.46 -1.17
C ARG A 58 -10.71 -13.60 -2.40
N ARG A 59 -11.72 -12.74 -2.34
CA ARG A 59 -11.98 -11.72 -3.35
C ARG A 59 -11.36 -10.41 -2.90
N ILE A 60 -11.95 -9.80 -1.86
CA ILE A 60 -11.47 -8.55 -1.27
C ILE A 60 -11.12 -8.80 0.19
N VAL A 61 -9.93 -8.37 0.58
CA VAL A 61 -9.44 -8.33 1.96
C VAL A 61 -9.37 -6.87 2.40
N VAL A 62 -10.03 -6.52 3.49
CA VAL A 62 -9.96 -5.18 4.07
C VAL A 62 -8.91 -5.19 5.18
N GLN A 63 -7.80 -4.50 4.97
CA GLN A 63 -6.86 -4.19 6.06
C GLN A 63 -7.37 -2.92 6.75
N TYR A 64 -7.86 -3.08 7.97
CA TYR A 64 -8.55 -2.00 8.69
C TYR A 64 -7.69 -1.43 9.83
N ASP A 65 -7.26 -0.18 9.65
CA ASP A 65 -6.64 0.63 10.72
C ASP A 65 -7.73 1.20 11.63
N ALA A 66 -8.13 0.43 12.64
CA ALA A 66 -9.22 0.82 13.55
C ALA A 66 -8.80 1.88 14.57
N ASN A 67 -7.50 2.17 14.74
CA ASN A 67 -7.04 3.16 15.70
C ASN A 67 -7.52 4.57 15.36
N ASP A 68 -7.46 4.95 14.07
CA ASP A 68 -7.96 6.26 13.63
C ASP A 68 -9.45 6.40 13.86
N THR A 69 -10.23 5.34 13.60
CA THR A 69 -11.68 5.32 13.86
C THR A 69 -11.97 5.39 15.38
N LEU A 70 -11.19 4.69 16.20
CA LEU A 70 -11.31 4.71 17.65
C LEU A 70 -11.13 6.13 18.22
N TRP A 71 -10.09 6.85 17.74
CA TRP A 71 -9.84 8.23 18.14
C TRP A 71 -10.94 9.19 17.67
N SER A 72 -11.39 9.02 16.43
CA SER A 72 -12.50 9.82 15.88
C SER A 72 -13.77 9.60 16.68
N TYR A 73 -14.09 8.34 16.99
CA TYR A 73 -15.25 7.98 17.81
C TYR A 73 -15.19 8.61 19.20
N TRP A 74 -14.03 8.54 19.87
CA TRP A 74 -13.85 9.20 21.16
C TRP A 74 -14.07 10.70 21.09
N LYS A 75 -13.40 11.39 20.18
CA LYS A 75 -13.48 12.84 20.02
C LYS A 75 -14.92 13.31 19.75
N HIS A 76 -15.64 12.53 18.94
CA HIS A 76 -17.01 12.85 18.54
C HIS A 76 -18.03 12.57 19.65
N ASN A 77 -17.86 11.49 20.42
CA ASN A 77 -18.87 11.00 21.35
C ASN A 77 -18.52 11.18 22.84
N ARG A 78 -17.39 11.78 23.20
CA ARG A 78 -16.90 11.87 24.59
C ARG A 78 -17.88 12.53 25.60
N ASN A 79 -18.84 13.28 25.11
CA ASN A 79 -19.90 13.91 25.92
C ASN A 79 -21.27 13.19 25.82
N GLY A 80 -21.30 12.00 25.23
CA GLY A 80 -22.50 11.22 24.98
C GLY A 80 -22.26 9.71 25.09
N ASP A 81 -22.85 8.93 24.18
CA ASP A 81 -22.76 7.48 24.18
C ASP A 81 -21.44 7.01 23.57
N THR A 82 -20.52 6.50 24.40
CA THR A 82 -19.23 5.93 24.05
C THR A 82 -19.22 4.40 24.14
N SER A 83 -20.38 3.75 24.14
CA SER A 83 -20.49 2.30 24.30
C SER A 83 -19.83 1.53 23.17
N PHE A 84 -19.25 0.38 23.51
CA PHE A 84 -18.63 -0.51 22.53
C PHE A 84 -19.62 -1.04 21.48
N PRO A 85 -20.86 -1.47 21.81
CA PRO A 85 -21.82 -1.93 20.81
C PRO A 85 -22.08 -0.91 19.69
N ARG A 86 -22.21 0.36 20.03
CA ARG A 86 -22.42 1.43 19.05
C ARG A 86 -21.20 1.63 18.15
N PHE A 87 -19.99 1.56 18.71
CA PHE A 87 -18.75 1.57 17.95
C PHE A 87 -18.65 0.37 17.02
N ARG A 88 -18.87 -0.84 17.55
CA ARG A 88 -18.85 -2.09 16.80
C ARG A 88 -19.76 -2.05 15.58
N ASP A 89 -21.03 -1.67 15.77
CA ASP A 89 -22.01 -1.66 14.69
C ASP A 89 -21.61 -0.66 13.58
N ALA A 90 -21.01 0.46 13.96
CA ALA A 90 -20.50 1.43 12.99
C ALA A 90 -19.29 0.90 12.19
N VAL A 91 -18.31 0.26 12.85
CA VAL A 91 -17.09 -0.22 12.15
C VAL A 91 -17.32 -1.43 11.27
N PHE A 92 -18.42 -2.17 11.44
CA PHE A 92 -18.78 -3.27 10.55
C PHE A 92 -19.78 -2.91 9.47
N SER A 93 -20.33 -1.68 9.48
CA SER A 93 -21.43 -1.28 8.61
C SER A 93 -21.19 -1.53 7.12
N TYR A 94 -19.95 -1.34 6.64
CA TYR A 94 -19.58 -1.59 5.25
C TYR A 94 -19.56 -3.09 4.89
N ALA A 95 -19.22 -3.95 5.85
CA ALA A 95 -19.17 -5.39 5.65
C ALA A 95 -20.55 -6.05 5.83
N ASP A 96 -21.47 -5.37 6.54
CA ASP A 96 -22.84 -5.83 6.76
C ASP A 96 -23.79 -5.45 5.59
N GLU A 97 -23.34 -4.64 4.62
CA GLU A 97 -24.14 -4.33 3.43
C GLU A 97 -24.36 -5.58 2.56
N PRO A 98 -25.60 -5.91 2.18
CA PRO A 98 -25.88 -7.08 1.36
C PRO A 98 -25.16 -7.04 0.01
N GLY A 99 -24.54 -8.15 -0.38
CA GLY A 99 -23.90 -8.30 -1.69
C GLY A 99 -22.44 -7.82 -1.73
N THR A 100 -21.83 -7.47 -0.61
CA THR A 100 -20.39 -7.17 -0.57
C THR A 100 -19.57 -8.39 -0.96
N GLN A 101 -18.41 -8.14 -1.56
CA GLN A 101 -17.45 -9.17 -1.96
C GLN A 101 -16.27 -9.26 -0.99
N ILE A 102 -16.46 -8.77 0.22
CA ILE A 102 -15.45 -8.83 1.29
C ILE A 102 -15.48 -10.23 1.88
N ASP A 103 -14.32 -10.89 1.91
CA ASP A 103 -14.15 -12.25 2.46
C ASP A 103 -13.28 -12.25 3.72
N ALA A 104 -12.57 -11.15 4.00
CA ALA A 104 -11.69 -11.06 5.16
C ALA A 104 -11.56 -9.63 5.69
N ILE A 105 -11.38 -9.51 7.00
CA ILE A 105 -10.94 -8.27 7.66
C ILE A 105 -9.64 -8.58 8.39
N TRP A 106 -8.58 -7.88 8.02
CA TRP A 106 -7.27 -7.96 8.66
C TRP A 106 -7.08 -6.70 9.52
N TRP A 107 -7.20 -6.90 10.84
CA TRP A 107 -7.23 -5.82 11.79
C TRP A 107 -5.84 -5.26 12.07
N ASP A 108 -5.70 -3.97 11.90
CA ASP A 108 -4.53 -3.19 12.26
C ASP A 108 -4.86 -2.39 13.53
N ILE A 109 -4.88 -3.07 14.67
CA ILE A 109 -5.34 -2.54 15.96
C ILE A 109 -4.33 -2.77 17.09
N GLY A 110 -3.19 -3.41 16.80
CA GLY A 110 -2.33 -3.95 17.83
C GLY A 110 -1.15 -3.15 18.23
N GLY A 111 -0.71 -2.29 17.38
CA GLY A 111 0.51 -1.58 17.62
C GLY A 111 0.26 -0.09 17.70
N SER A 112 -0.05 0.42 18.89
CA SER A 112 0.42 1.77 19.09
C SER A 112 1.94 1.70 19.22
N PRO A 113 2.69 2.59 18.58
CA PRO A 113 4.14 2.67 18.77
C PRO A 113 4.56 2.95 20.23
N LEU A 114 3.60 3.14 21.12
CA LEU A 114 3.82 3.39 22.55
C LEU A 114 3.17 2.34 23.45
N GLY A 115 2.76 1.18 22.91
CA GLY A 115 2.19 0.08 23.70
C GLY A 115 1.13 -0.72 22.95
N CYS A 116 0.52 -1.69 23.60
CA CYS A 116 -0.52 -2.55 23.06
C CYS A 116 -1.90 -1.98 23.27
N SER A 117 -2.79 -2.13 22.29
CA SER A 117 -4.22 -1.78 22.43
C SER A 117 -5.06 -2.90 23.04
N TYR A 118 -4.42 -3.94 23.55
CA TYR A 118 -5.01 -5.05 24.31
C TYR A 118 -4.25 -5.27 25.62
N PRO A 119 -4.81 -6.04 26.59
CA PRO A 119 -4.14 -6.32 27.86
C PRO A 119 -2.95 -7.28 27.67
N SER A 120 -1.81 -6.76 27.23
CA SER A 120 -0.57 -7.50 27.06
C SER A 120 0.16 -7.67 28.40
N LYS A 121 0.92 -8.77 28.52
CA LYS A 121 1.87 -9.00 29.61
C LYS A 121 3.31 -8.63 29.23
N ILE A 122 3.53 -8.29 27.96
CA ILE A 122 4.85 -8.03 27.36
C ILE A 122 5.10 -6.53 27.22
N GLU A 123 4.12 -5.81 26.68
CA GLU A 123 4.20 -4.37 26.50
C GLU A 123 3.08 -3.65 27.28
N PRO A 124 3.31 -2.41 27.72
CA PRO A 124 2.29 -1.66 28.45
C PRO A 124 1.08 -1.38 27.55
N PRO A 125 -0.14 -1.21 28.14
CA PRO A 125 -1.30 -0.82 27.36
C PRO A 125 -1.19 0.64 26.92
N VAL A 126 -1.68 0.91 25.73
CA VAL A 126 -1.80 2.27 25.21
C VAL A 126 -2.76 3.11 26.07
N ALA A 127 -2.39 4.35 26.33
CA ALA A 127 -3.17 5.25 27.18
C ALA A 127 -4.36 5.87 26.41
N HIS A 128 -5.31 5.04 25.96
CA HIS A 128 -6.53 5.51 25.28
C HIS A 128 -7.74 5.52 26.23
N PRO A 129 -8.51 6.62 26.33
CA PRO A 129 -9.61 6.72 27.29
C PRO A 129 -10.69 5.63 27.13
N LEU A 130 -11.10 5.34 25.88
CA LEU A 130 -12.10 4.29 25.61
C LEU A 130 -11.60 2.90 25.99
N LEU A 131 -10.32 2.57 25.68
CA LEU A 131 -9.77 1.26 26.00
C LEU A 131 -9.75 1.03 27.51
N LYS A 132 -9.41 2.06 28.29
CA LYS A 132 -9.48 2.00 29.75
C LYS A 132 -10.91 1.81 30.25
N LEU A 133 -11.88 2.55 29.69
CA LEU A 133 -13.28 2.43 30.03
C LEU A 133 -13.82 1.04 29.71
N TRP A 134 -13.65 0.58 28.47
CA TRP A 134 -14.16 -0.71 28.02
C TRP A 134 -13.53 -1.88 28.78
N LEU A 135 -12.22 -1.85 29.04
CA LEU A 135 -11.56 -2.88 29.85
C LEU A 135 -12.07 -2.89 31.30
N HIS A 136 -12.35 -1.71 31.90
CA HIS A 136 -12.98 -1.61 33.20
C HIS A 136 -14.36 -2.25 33.22
N ASP A 137 -15.11 -2.11 32.12
CA ASP A 137 -16.44 -2.70 31.94
C ASP A 137 -16.39 -4.18 31.48
N GLY A 138 -15.19 -4.78 31.48
CA GLY A 138 -14.97 -6.18 31.09
C GLY A 138 -14.97 -6.42 29.58
N VAL A 139 -14.84 -5.40 28.75
CA VAL A 139 -14.81 -5.48 27.29
C VAL A 139 -13.37 -5.40 26.78
N ASP A 140 -12.83 -6.52 26.34
CA ASP A 140 -11.62 -6.58 25.49
C ASP A 140 -12.06 -6.32 24.04
N TRP A 141 -11.86 -5.10 23.57
CA TRP A 141 -12.35 -4.68 22.26
C TRP A 141 -11.71 -5.47 21.11
N VAL A 142 -10.45 -5.92 21.25
CA VAL A 142 -9.76 -6.75 20.26
C VAL A 142 -10.45 -8.11 20.15
N GLU A 143 -10.73 -8.76 21.28
CA GLU A 143 -11.48 -10.02 21.31
C GLU A 143 -12.85 -9.86 20.66
N GLN A 144 -13.55 -8.78 21.01
CA GLN A 144 -14.90 -8.52 20.47
C GLN A 144 -14.88 -8.29 18.95
N LEU A 145 -13.91 -7.52 18.42
CA LEU A 145 -13.78 -7.31 16.96
C LEU A 145 -13.47 -8.60 16.22
N ILE A 146 -12.61 -9.45 16.78
CA ILE A 146 -12.28 -10.76 16.20
C ILE A 146 -13.51 -11.67 16.20
N ASN A 147 -14.21 -11.78 17.32
CA ASN A 147 -15.42 -12.60 17.45
C ASN A 147 -16.53 -12.13 16.50
N GLU A 148 -16.72 -10.82 16.36
CA GLU A 148 -17.71 -10.23 15.46
C GLU A 148 -17.35 -10.44 13.98
N THR A 149 -16.06 -10.43 13.63
CA THR A 149 -15.60 -10.79 12.28
C THR A 149 -15.94 -12.24 11.96
N ARG A 150 -15.64 -13.15 12.89
CA ARG A 150 -15.95 -14.59 12.74
C ARG A 150 -17.46 -14.85 12.70
N ARG A 151 -18.25 -14.14 13.50
CA ARG A 151 -19.73 -14.25 13.47
C ARG A 151 -20.30 -13.94 12.08
N ARG A 152 -19.64 -13.03 11.35
CA ARG A 152 -19.96 -12.68 9.95
C ARG A 152 -19.41 -13.67 8.93
N LYS A 153 -18.75 -14.75 9.39
CA LYS A 153 -18.08 -15.75 8.55
C LYS A 153 -16.96 -15.16 7.67
N LEU A 154 -16.39 -14.04 8.10
CA LEU A 154 -15.23 -13.43 7.49
C LEU A 154 -13.96 -13.99 8.11
N GLU A 155 -12.93 -14.16 7.29
CA GLU A 155 -11.60 -14.50 7.79
C GLU A 155 -11.02 -13.33 8.57
N VAL A 156 -10.31 -13.64 9.66
CA VAL A 156 -9.74 -12.63 10.55
C VAL A 156 -8.25 -12.82 10.76
N PHE A 157 -7.47 -11.83 10.34
CA PHE A 157 -6.04 -11.74 10.64
C PHE A 157 -5.76 -10.54 11.54
N TRP A 158 -4.62 -10.65 12.22
CA TRP A 158 -3.97 -9.51 12.83
C TRP A 158 -2.89 -8.98 11.90
N ASN A 159 -2.94 -7.69 11.57
CA ASN A 159 -1.86 -7.02 10.86
C ASN A 159 -0.89 -6.42 11.88
N HIS A 160 0.36 -6.86 11.85
CA HIS A 160 1.43 -6.35 12.72
C HIS A 160 2.39 -5.49 11.92
N ARG A 161 2.37 -4.19 12.13
CA ARG A 161 3.38 -3.29 11.60
C ARG A 161 4.69 -3.56 12.30
N ILE A 162 5.67 -4.06 11.58
CA ILE A 162 6.97 -4.44 12.19
C ILE A 162 7.72 -3.23 12.71
N SER A 163 7.55 -2.10 12.05
CA SER A 163 8.10 -0.82 12.43
C SER A 163 7.03 0.26 12.31
N GLU A 164 7.01 1.20 13.24
CA GLU A 164 6.01 2.26 13.24
C GLU A 164 6.58 3.56 13.82
N VAL A 165 5.99 4.70 13.39
CA VAL A 165 6.28 6.02 13.93
C VAL A 165 5.56 6.21 15.27
N GLU A 166 6.19 6.87 16.21
CA GLU A 166 5.59 7.14 17.51
C GLU A 166 4.48 8.19 17.38
N CYS A 167 3.24 7.78 17.65
CA CYS A 167 2.07 8.64 17.68
C CYS A 167 1.60 8.87 19.13
N LEU A 168 1.13 10.08 19.40
CA LEU A 168 0.51 10.40 20.69
C LEU A 168 -0.88 9.78 20.79
N PRO A 169 -1.29 9.34 21.97
CA PRO A 169 -2.64 8.82 22.19
C PRO A 169 -3.77 9.76 21.77
N GLU A 170 -3.59 11.06 21.89
CA GLU A 170 -4.55 12.09 21.46
C GLU A 170 -4.51 12.41 19.96
N GLY A 171 -3.62 11.74 19.23
CA GLY A 171 -3.30 11.98 17.83
C GLY A 171 -2.13 12.93 17.64
N GLY A 172 -1.47 12.80 16.51
CA GLY A 172 -0.24 13.51 16.19
C GLY A 172 1.02 12.71 16.52
N LEU A 173 2.19 13.24 16.14
CA LEU A 173 3.47 12.56 16.26
C LEU A 173 4.10 12.83 17.63
N SER A 174 4.59 11.79 18.29
CA SER A 174 5.38 11.90 19.52
C SER A 174 6.78 12.44 19.22
N LYS A 175 7.28 13.30 20.09
CA LYS A 175 8.69 13.73 20.08
C LYS A 175 9.58 12.82 20.90
N GLN A 176 8.99 11.89 21.64
CA GLN A 176 9.71 10.93 22.48
C GLN A 176 9.76 9.58 21.76
N PRO A 177 10.91 8.90 21.78
CA PRO A 177 11.03 7.55 21.26
C PRO A 177 10.25 6.56 22.14
N HIS A 178 9.98 5.38 21.59
CA HIS A 178 9.47 4.26 22.37
C HIS A 178 10.45 3.92 23.51
N PRO A 179 9.96 3.58 24.74
CA PRO A 179 10.85 3.24 25.87
C PRO A 179 11.90 2.19 25.54
N LEU A 180 11.53 1.12 24.83
CA LEU A 180 12.47 0.07 24.41
C LEU A 180 13.55 0.58 23.42
N LYS A 181 13.30 1.64 22.65
CA LYS A 181 14.34 2.25 21.81
C LYS A 181 15.39 3.00 22.64
N VAL A 182 14.99 3.50 23.78
CA VAL A 182 15.91 4.14 24.75
C VAL A 182 16.72 3.09 25.50
N GLU A 183 16.07 2.02 25.94
CA GLU A 183 16.67 0.91 26.66
C GLU A 183 17.63 0.08 25.78
N HIS A 184 17.26 -0.10 24.51
CA HIS A 184 17.99 -0.90 23.52
C HIS A 184 18.33 -0.07 22.28
N PRO A 185 19.31 0.82 22.33
CA PRO A 185 19.68 1.65 21.17
C PRO A 185 20.24 0.84 19.99
N ASP A 186 20.73 -0.38 20.23
CA ASP A 186 21.12 -1.35 19.19
C ASP A 186 19.93 -1.95 18.42
N TRP A 187 18.71 -1.83 18.95
CA TRP A 187 17.48 -2.23 18.26
C TRP A 187 16.96 -1.16 17.29
N VAL A 188 17.68 -0.05 17.12
CA VAL A 188 17.25 1.09 16.33
C VAL A 188 18.15 1.29 15.12
N VAL A 189 17.54 1.53 13.95
CA VAL A 189 18.24 2.04 12.77
C VAL A 189 17.87 3.50 12.55
N PRO A 190 18.84 4.37 12.23
CA PRO A 190 18.56 5.72 11.83
C PRO A 190 17.68 5.77 10.57
N ALA A 191 16.69 6.64 10.57
CA ALA A 191 15.86 6.92 9.41
C ALA A 191 15.90 8.42 9.12
N SER A 192 16.19 8.80 7.88
CA SER A 192 16.31 10.22 7.50
C SER A 192 15.02 11.01 7.68
N TRP A 193 13.89 10.33 7.67
CA TRP A 193 12.55 10.90 7.74
C TRP A 193 11.88 10.78 9.12
N TRP A 194 12.45 9.98 10.06
CA TRP A 194 11.92 9.80 11.41
C TRP A 194 13.01 9.96 12.47
N PRO A 195 12.98 11.04 13.29
CA PRO A 195 14.05 11.36 14.23
C PRO A 195 14.31 10.29 15.30
N GLN A 196 13.28 9.54 15.72
CA GLN A 196 13.37 8.48 16.71
C GLN A 196 13.95 7.18 16.15
N GLY A 197 14.21 7.12 14.83
CA GLY A 197 14.68 5.91 14.15
C GLY A 197 13.61 4.83 14.07
N MET A 198 13.93 3.77 13.33
CA MET A 198 13.05 2.64 13.07
C MET A 198 13.59 1.38 13.75
N TRP A 199 12.76 0.33 13.88
CA TRP A 199 13.17 -0.93 14.46
C TRP A 199 14.16 -1.70 13.57
N ASN A 200 15.23 -2.22 14.18
CA ASN A 200 16.33 -2.93 13.53
C ASN A 200 16.18 -4.44 13.64
N LEU A 201 15.65 -5.09 12.62
CA LEU A 201 15.53 -6.56 12.61
C LEU A 201 16.88 -7.30 12.52
N ALA A 202 18.01 -6.59 12.33
CA ALA A 202 19.32 -7.21 12.49
C ALA A 202 19.62 -7.56 13.96
N ALA A 203 18.98 -6.89 14.93
CA ALA A 203 19.13 -7.18 16.35
C ALA A 203 18.34 -8.44 16.75
N ALA A 204 19.03 -9.46 17.28
CA ALA A 204 18.41 -10.72 17.67
C ALA A 204 17.38 -10.53 18.79
N GLY A 205 17.70 -9.73 19.81
CA GLY A 205 16.79 -9.46 20.94
C GLY A 205 15.48 -8.81 20.48
N LEU A 206 15.51 -7.92 19.47
CA LEU A 206 14.28 -7.37 18.90
C LEU A 206 13.43 -8.45 18.22
N ARG A 207 14.05 -9.35 17.42
CA ARG A 207 13.32 -10.44 16.77
C ARG A 207 12.64 -11.35 17.80
N GLU A 208 13.36 -11.72 18.86
CA GLU A 208 12.82 -12.52 19.97
C GLU A 208 11.65 -11.82 20.66
N HIS A 209 11.80 -10.53 20.98
CA HIS A 209 10.75 -9.72 21.60
C HIS A 209 9.49 -9.66 20.72
N LYS A 210 9.64 -9.39 19.41
CA LYS A 210 8.51 -9.36 18.47
C LYS A 210 7.82 -10.71 18.32
N VAL A 211 8.58 -11.81 18.28
CA VAL A 211 8.00 -13.17 18.25
C VAL A 211 7.25 -13.48 19.55
N ALA A 212 7.77 -13.07 20.71
CA ALA A 212 7.08 -13.26 21.99
C ALA A 212 5.74 -12.52 22.03
N LEU A 213 5.70 -11.27 21.56
CA LEU A 213 4.49 -10.46 21.44
C LEU A 213 3.47 -11.11 20.50
N LEU A 214 3.91 -11.56 19.32
CA LEU A 214 3.04 -12.25 18.36
C LEU A 214 2.51 -13.57 18.91
N ARG A 215 3.33 -14.33 19.66
CA ARG A 215 2.89 -15.56 20.33
C ARG A 215 1.81 -15.28 21.39
N GLU A 216 1.99 -14.25 22.22
CA GLU A 216 0.97 -13.83 23.18
C GLU A 216 -0.36 -13.56 22.48
N LEU A 217 -0.32 -12.78 21.43
CA LEU A 217 -1.48 -12.37 20.65
C LEU A 217 -2.21 -13.56 20.02
N VAL A 218 -1.51 -14.41 19.26
CA VAL A 218 -2.15 -15.57 18.62
C VAL A 218 -2.55 -16.65 19.60
N THR A 219 -1.97 -16.69 20.81
CA THR A 219 -2.42 -17.60 21.87
C THR A 219 -3.69 -17.11 22.54
N ARG A 220 -3.81 -15.79 22.69
CA ARG A 220 -4.94 -15.14 23.35
C ARG A 220 -6.20 -15.10 22.48
N TYR A 221 -6.06 -14.76 21.19
CA TYR A 221 -7.17 -14.47 20.30
C TYR A 221 -7.39 -15.52 19.23
N ASP A 222 -8.64 -15.73 18.83
CA ASP A 222 -9.05 -16.74 17.84
C ASP A 222 -8.89 -16.22 16.40
N LEU A 223 -7.63 -16.03 15.98
CA LEU A 223 -7.25 -15.55 14.65
C LEU A 223 -7.13 -16.72 13.65
N ASP A 224 -7.31 -16.44 12.36
CA ASP A 224 -7.00 -17.36 11.26
C ASP A 224 -5.54 -17.20 10.78
N GLY A 225 -4.89 -16.13 11.12
CA GLY A 225 -3.49 -15.87 10.81
C GLY A 225 -3.02 -14.50 11.24
N ILE A 226 -1.79 -14.19 10.87
CA ILE A 226 -1.19 -12.86 11.05
C ILE A 226 -0.56 -12.38 9.74
N GLN A 227 -0.52 -11.07 9.56
CA GLN A 227 0.29 -10.39 8.54
C GLN A 227 1.40 -9.61 9.22
N ILE A 228 2.63 -9.76 8.73
CA ILE A 228 3.74 -8.88 9.06
C ILE A 228 3.79 -7.78 8.00
N ASP A 229 3.53 -6.55 8.40
CA ASP A 229 3.55 -5.39 7.50
C ASP A 229 4.94 -4.75 7.50
N PHE A 230 5.74 -5.06 6.47
CA PHE A 230 7.05 -4.46 6.24
C PHE A 230 6.96 -3.19 5.39
N SER A 231 5.82 -2.91 4.76
CA SER A 231 5.71 -1.80 3.80
C SER A 231 5.19 -0.51 4.42
N ARG A 232 4.67 -0.55 5.66
CA ARG A 232 4.08 0.64 6.29
C ARG A 232 5.13 1.69 6.62
N HIS A 233 6.20 1.28 7.28
CA HIS A 233 7.31 2.17 7.67
C HIS A 233 8.64 1.44 7.57
N ILE A 234 9.54 1.94 6.76
CA ILE A 234 10.88 1.43 6.54
C ILE A 234 11.92 2.53 6.78
N PRO A 235 13.19 2.21 6.99
CA PRO A 235 13.82 0.90 6.91
C PRO A 235 13.59 0.03 8.17
N CYS A 236 13.73 -1.29 8.02
CA CYS A 236 13.80 -2.23 9.16
C CYS A 236 15.16 -2.92 9.29
N LEU A 237 16.13 -2.49 8.49
CA LEU A 237 17.53 -2.91 8.47
C LEU A 237 18.42 -1.69 8.26
N PRO A 238 19.71 -1.74 8.64
CA PRO A 238 20.67 -0.67 8.37
C PRO A 238 20.69 -0.25 6.91
N VAL A 239 20.51 1.07 6.67
CA VAL A 239 20.43 1.64 5.33
C VAL A 239 21.74 1.44 4.57
N GLY A 240 21.66 0.95 3.33
CA GLY A 240 22.80 0.58 2.49
C GLY A 240 23.25 -0.88 2.65
N HIS A 241 22.77 -1.60 3.69
CA HIS A 241 23.11 -3.00 3.96
C HIS A 241 21.89 -3.93 3.97
N GLN A 242 20.73 -3.45 3.48
CA GLN A 242 19.48 -4.19 3.61
C GLN A 242 19.56 -5.57 2.92
N TRP A 243 20.04 -5.62 1.68
CA TRP A 243 20.16 -6.89 0.97
C TRP A 243 21.24 -7.81 1.56
N GLU A 244 22.34 -7.27 2.03
CA GLU A 244 23.38 -8.01 2.74
C GLU A 244 22.82 -8.68 4.01
N LEU A 245 21.98 -7.96 4.74
CA LEU A 245 21.38 -8.40 6.00
C LEU A 245 20.02 -9.10 5.86
N ARG A 246 19.54 -9.35 4.64
CA ARG A 246 18.24 -9.99 4.38
C ARG A 246 18.02 -11.31 5.12
N GLY A 247 19.10 -12.04 5.40
CA GLY A 247 19.06 -13.28 6.16
C GLY A 247 18.48 -13.10 7.57
N GLN A 248 18.62 -11.91 8.18
CA GLN A 248 18.06 -11.60 9.50
C GLN A 248 16.52 -11.47 9.47
N VAL A 249 15.98 -10.91 8.38
CA VAL A 249 14.54 -10.85 8.17
C VAL A 249 13.99 -12.24 7.83
N THR A 250 14.71 -13.01 7.02
CA THR A 250 14.35 -14.41 6.73
C THR A 250 14.32 -15.25 8.01
N GLU A 251 15.28 -15.06 8.92
CA GLU A 251 15.27 -15.74 10.21
C GLU A 251 14.09 -15.29 11.07
N PHE A 252 13.77 -14.01 11.12
CA PHE A 252 12.57 -13.53 11.79
C PHE A 252 11.29 -14.21 11.24
N MET A 253 11.13 -14.26 9.92
CA MET A 253 10.00 -14.95 9.28
C MET A 253 9.95 -16.44 9.63
N ARG A 254 11.10 -17.10 9.72
CA ARG A 254 11.20 -18.49 10.17
C ARG A 254 10.77 -18.66 11.63
N MET A 255 11.25 -17.80 12.52
CA MET A 255 10.84 -17.81 13.93
C MET A 255 9.33 -17.65 14.08
N VAL A 256 8.73 -16.71 13.33
CA VAL A 256 7.28 -16.50 13.32
C VAL A 256 6.55 -17.73 12.75
N ARG A 257 7.00 -18.30 11.64
CA ARG A 257 6.39 -19.51 11.05
C ARG A 257 6.41 -20.69 12.03
N VAL A 258 7.55 -20.97 12.64
CA VAL A 258 7.68 -22.06 13.63
C VAL A 258 6.77 -21.83 14.84
N MET A 259 6.72 -20.60 15.34
CA MET A 259 5.82 -20.19 16.41
C MET A 259 4.34 -20.43 16.05
N LEU A 260 3.94 -20.04 14.84
CA LEU A 260 2.54 -20.25 14.38
C LEU A 260 2.18 -21.72 14.24
N LEU A 261 3.10 -22.56 13.76
CA LEU A 261 2.87 -24.01 13.66
C LEU A 261 2.71 -24.66 15.04
N ASP A 262 3.51 -24.24 16.02
CA ASP A 262 3.38 -24.70 17.41
C ASP A 262 2.01 -24.35 18.00
N VAL A 263 1.58 -23.08 17.86
CA VAL A 263 0.27 -22.64 18.35
C VAL A 263 -0.87 -23.31 17.55
N ALA A 264 -0.73 -23.50 16.24
CA ALA A 264 -1.70 -24.21 15.41
C ALA A 264 -1.90 -25.67 15.84
N GLN A 265 -0.81 -26.36 16.19
CA GLN A 265 -0.85 -27.71 16.74
C GLN A 265 -1.65 -27.76 18.05
N GLN A 266 -1.38 -26.82 18.96
CA GLN A 266 -2.09 -26.74 20.25
C GLN A 266 -3.59 -26.43 20.07
N ARG A 267 -3.94 -25.65 19.05
CA ARG A 267 -5.34 -25.28 18.72
C ARG A 267 -6.08 -26.34 17.91
N GLY A 268 -5.37 -27.27 17.26
CA GLY A 268 -5.95 -28.24 16.34
C GLY A 268 -6.43 -27.64 15.00
N ARG A 269 -5.97 -26.42 14.63
CA ARG A 269 -6.28 -25.81 13.34
C ARG A 269 -5.12 -24.93 12.83
N PRO A 270 -4.94 -24.83 11.47
CA PRO A 270 -3.88 -24.04 10.89
C PRO A 270 -3.99 -22.55 11.24
N LEU A 271 -2.83 -21.90 11.33
CA LEU A 271 -2.64 -20.45 11.37
C LEU A 271 -1.80 -20.02 10.17
N LEU A 272 -2.30 -19.09 9.38
CA LEU A 272 -1.62 -18.61 8.18
C LEU A 272 -0.67 -17.45 8.50
N LEU A 273 0.37 -17.31 7.67
CA LEU A 273 1.34 -16.21 7.74
C LEU A 273 1.34 -15.42 6.43
N ALA A 274 0.95 -14.17 6.51
CA ALA A 274 1.07 -13.20 5.43
C ALA A 274 2.23 -12.24 5.67
N ALA A 275 2.79 -11.69 4.60
CA ALA A 275 3.74 -10.58 4.67
C ALA A 275 3.34 -9.50 3.67
N LYS A 276 3.36 -8.23 4.09
CA LYS A 276 3.18 -7.08 3.20
C LYS A 276 4.53 -6.52 2.82
N VAL A 277 4.80 -6.49 1.53
CA VAL A 277 6.11 -6.17 0.94
C VAL A 277 5.96 -5.17 -0.22
N PRO A 278 7.06 -4.56 -0.72
CA PRO A 278 7.01 -3.71 -1.89
C PRO A 278 6.37 -4.37 -3.12
N GLN A 279 5.92 -3.55 -4.07
CA GLN A 279 5.18 -3.95 -5.26
C GLN A 279 6.01 -4.64 -6.36
N THR A 280 7.34 -4.67 -6.24
CA THR A 280 8.26 -5.29 -7.22
C THR A 280 9.36 -6.07 -6.51
N LEU A 281 9.98 -7.04 -7.21
CA LEU A 281 11.14 -7.76 -6.70
C LEU A 281 12.31 -6.82 -6.41
N ALA A 282 12.55 -5.83 -7.27
CA ALA A 282 13.60 -4.84 -7.05
C ALA A 282 13.34 -3.99 -5.79
N GLY A 283 12.08 -3.65 -5.51
CA GLY A 283 11.69 -3.00 -4.26
C GLY A 283 11.93 -3.88 -3.03
N CYS A 284 11.57 -5.17 -3.12
CA CYS A 284 11.84 -6.14 -2.07
C CYS A 284 13.35 -6.27 -1.80
N GLU A 285 14.16 -6.37 -2.87
CA GLU A 285 15.62 -6.44 -2.78
C GLU A 285 16.20 -5.18 -2.12
N THR A 286 15.74 -4.01 -2.52
CA THR A 286 16.17 -2.72 -1.95
C THR A 286 15.91 -2.65 -0.44
N ASP A 287 14.82 -3.23 0.04
CA ASP A 287 14.44 -3.20 1.47
C ASP A 287 14.96 -4.41 2.26
N GLY A 288 15.57 -5.39 1.58
CA GLY A 288 16.14 -6.59 2.21
C GLY A 288 15.11 -7.70 2.47
N PHE A 289 14.08 -7.81 1.63
CA PHE A 289 13.03 -8.84 1.73
C PHE A 289 13.22 -9.91 0.65
N ASP A 290 13.79 -11.04 1.04
CA ASP A 290 14.08 -12.18 0.15
C ASP A 290 12.83 -13.07 0.01
N VAL A 291 11.79 -12.54 -0.67
CA VAL A 291 10.49 -13.20 -0.84
C VAL A 291 10.61 -14.54 -1.57
N LYS A 292 11.62 -14.70 -2.44
CA LYS A 292 11.91 -15.96 -3.12
C LYS A 292 12.33 -17.03 -2.12
N THR A 293 13.32 -16.73 -1.28
CA THR A 293 13.75 -17.63 -0.19
C THR A 293 12.60 -17.91 0.78
N TRP A 294 11.74 -16.92 1.08
CA TRP A 294 10.58 -17.16 1.96
C TRP A 294 9.60 -18.17 1.35
N ALA A 295 9.35 -18.09 0.05
CA ALA A 295 8.51 -19.06 -0.66
C ALA A 295 9.17 -20.45 -0.70
N GLU A 296 10.43 -20.55 -1.10
CA GLU A 296 11.20 -21.80 -1.18
C GLU A 296 11.29 -22.52 0.17
N GLN A 297 11.32 -21.77 1.27
CA GLN A 297 11.42 -22.30 2.62
C GLN A 297 10.07 -22.41 3.35
N HIS A 298 8.95 -22.18 2.68
CA HIS A 298 7.58 -22.22 3.21
C HIS A 298 7.36 -21.26 4.39
N LEU A 299 8.00 -20.09 4.37
CA LEU A 299 7.92 -19.10 5.45
C LEU A 299 6.76 -18.12 5.29
N VAL A 300 6.04 -18.14 4.16
CA VAL A 300 4.92 -17.24 3.90
C VAL A 300 3.83 -17.97 3.11
N ASP A 301 2.56 -17.66 3.39
CA ASP A 301 1.39 -18.20 2.70
C ASP A 301 0.79 -17.17 1.73
N VAL A 302 0.83 -15.89 2.10
CA VAL A 302 0.27 -14.78 1.33
C VAL A 302 1.28 -13.64 1.28
N LEU A 303 1.54 -13.12 0.09
CA LEU A 303 2.25 -11.85 -0.10
C LEU A 303 1.25 -10.76 -0.47
N THR A 304 1.09 -9.79 0.42
CA THR A 304 0.39 -8.54 0.12
C THR A 304 1.38 -7.58 -0.53
N LEU A 305 1.07 -7.10 -1.73
CA LEU A 305 2.03 -6.41 -2.60
C LEU A 305 1.75 -4.92 -2.68
N GLY A 306 2.73 -4.12 -2.32
CA GLY A 306 2.64 -2.67 -2.39
C GLY A 306 1.60 -2.09 -1.44
N SER A 307 1.27 -0.84 -1.65
CA SER A 307 0.26 -0.11 -0.88
C SER A 307 -0.23 1.12 -1.63
N ARG A 308 0.68 1.96 -2.13
CA ARG A 308 0.41 3.30 -2.68
C ARG A 308 0.79 3.45 -4.14
N THR A 309 0.81 2.36 -4.85
CA THR A 309 1.08 2.27 -6.28
C THR A 309 -0.04 1.49 -6.95
N MET A 310 -0.39 1.89 -8.16
CA MET A 310 -1.37 1.17 -8.96
C MET A 310 -0.70 0.08 -9.82
N ASP A 311 0.59 0.20 -10.11
CA ASP A 311 1.33 -0.77 -10.91
C ASP A 311 2.12 -1.71 -10.00
N VAL A 312 1.58 -2.91 -9.83
CA VAL A 312 2.17 -4.00 -9.06
C VAL A 312 2.65 -5.08 -10.01
N ASP A 313 3.89 -5.50 -9.88
CA ASP A 313 4.48 -6.57 -10.71
C ASP A 313 4.04 -7.97 -10.25
N VAL A 314 2.74 -8.24 -10.41
CA VAL A 314 2.15 -9.54 -10.02
C VAL A 314 2.80 -10.70 -10.77
N GLU A 315 3.05 -10.53 -12.08
CA GLU A 315 3.61 -11.57 -12.94
C GLU A 315 5.07 -11.90 -12.58
N GLY A 316 5.90 -10.88 -12.37
CA GLY A 316 7.30 -11.09 -12.00
C GLY A 316 7.45 -11.70 -10.60
N ILE A 317 6.64 -11.24 -9.63
CA ILE A 317 6.62 -11.82 -8.29
C ILE A 317 6.10 -13.26 -8.35
N ARG A 318 5.02 -13.55 -9.11
CA ARG A 318 4.51 -14.91 -9.32
C ARG A 318 5.57 -15.85 -9.89
N ALA A 319 6.34 -15.38 -10.89
CA ALA A 319 7.42 -16.16 -11.47
C ALA A 319 8.53 -16.50 -10.45
N ALA A 320 8.78 -15.61 -9.49
CA ALA A 320 9.79 -15.79 -8.45
C ALA A 320 9.35 -16.70 -7.30
N VAL A 321 8.07 -16.58 -6.85
CA VAL A 321 7.59 -17.28 -5.63
C VAL A 321 6.76 -18.53 -5.92
N GLY A 322 6.39 -18.78 -7.18
CA GLY A 322 5.58 -19.94 -7.56
C GLY A 322 4.09 -19.76 -7.24
N LYS A 323 3.33 -20.87 -7.36
CA LYS A 323 1.87 -20.88 -7.23
C LYS A 323 1.35 -21.19 -5.82
N ASP A 324 2.22 -21.65 -4.94
CA ASP A 324 1.84 -22.08 -3.59
C ASP A 324 1.71 -20.90 -2.62
N VAL A 325 2.28 -19.74 -2.98
CA VAL A 325 2.10 -18.46 -2.28
C VAL A 325 1.00 -17.65 -2.96
N GLN A 326 -0.01 -17.21 -2.22
CA GLN A 326 -1.06 -16.35 -2.74
C GLN A 326 -0.58 -14.91 -2.86
N LEU A 327 -0.91 -14.25 -3.98
CA LEU A 327 -0.54 -12.86 -4.25
C LEU A 327 -1.75 -11.94 -4.12
N GLN A 328 -1.60 -10.89 -3.32
CA GLN A 328 -2.66 -9.98 -2.92
C GLN A 328 -2.20 -8.52 -3.08
N PRO A 329 -2.28 -7.92 -4.28
CA PRO A 329 -2.02 -6.49 -4.45
C PRO A 329 -2.88 -5.64 -3.52
N CYS A 330 -2.28 -4.57 -2.95
CA CYS A 330 -2.93 -3.69 -1.99
C CYS A 330 -3.09 -2.28 -2.56
N VAL A 331 -4.27 -1.70 -2.42
CA VAL A 331 -4.59 -0.32 -2.83
C VAL A 331 -4.86 0.54 -1.61
N ASP A 332 -4.01 1.54 -1.39
CA ASP A 332 -4.17 2.59 -0.38
C ASP A 332 -4.62 3.89 -1.07
N ASP A 333 -5.91 4.02 -1.34
CA ASP A 333 -6.44 5.16 -2.08
C ASP A 333 -6.42 6.47 -1.26
N HIS A 334 -6.53 6.39 0.07
CA HIS A 334 -6.48 7.55 0.94
C HIS A 334 -5.13 8.29 0.90
N HIS A 335 -4.04 7.55 0.75
CA HIS A 335 -2.68 8.09 0.69
C HIS A 335 -2.09 8.07 -0.72
N ALA A 336 -2.89 7.79 -1.75
CA ALA A 336 -2.42 7.83 -3.12
C ALA A 336 -1.85 9.21 -3.45
N THR A 337 -0.65 9.24 -4.01
CA THR A 337 0.10 10.47 -4.33
C THR A 337 0.39 10.58 -5.81
N ASP A 338 -0.12 9.63 -6.58
CA ASP A 338 0.05 9.47 -8.02
C ASP A 338 -0.85 10.39 -8.86
N GLY A 339 -1.70 11.19 -8.23
CA GLY A 339 -2.68 12.04 -8.91
C GLY A 339 -4.04 11.40 -9.09
N TYR A 340 -4.30 10.23 -8.46
CA TYR A 340 -5.56 9.48 -8.54
C TYR A 340 -6.17 9.19 -7.16
N ARG A 341 -5.82 9.97 -6.16
CA ARG A 341 -6.40 9.84 -4.83
C ARG A 341 -7.92 9.98 -4.86
N TYR A 342 -8.62 9.06 -4.19
CA TYR A 342 -10.07 8.97 -4.19
C TYR A 342 -10.63 8.86 -5.61
N GLY A 343 -10.01 7.95 -6.38
CA GLY A 343 -10.37 7.69 -7.75
C GLY A 343 -11.83 7.30 -7.93
N SER A 344 -12.33 7.48 -9.16
CA SER A 344 -13.69 7.05 -9.51
C SER A 344 -13.80 5.52 -9.46
N ILE A 345 -15.04 5.01 -9.50
CA ILE A 345 -15.26 3.55 -9.56
C ILE A 345 -14.67 2.94 -10.83
N GLU A 346 -14.65 3.66 -11.94
CA GLU A 346 -14.03 3.22 -13.19
C GLU A 346 -12.52 3.02 -13.03
N TYR A 347 -11.85 3.92 -12.28
CA TYR A 347 -10.44 3.79 -11.94
C TYR A 347 -10.18 2.55 -11.08
N LEU A 348 -10.95 2.38 -9.99
CA LEU A 348 -10.78 1.24 -9.09
C LEU A 348 -11.06 -0.09 -9.80
N ARG A 349 -12.08 -0.15 -10.66
CA ARG A 349 -12.32 -1.32 -11.52
C ARG A 349 -11.11 -1.59 -12.43
N GLY A 350 -10.52 -0.57 -13.04
CA GLY A 350 -9.35 -0.70 -13.90
C GLY A 350 -8.15 -1.27 -13.15
N VAL A 351 -7.82 -0.72 -11.98
CA VAL A 351 -6.71 -1.18 -11.14
C VAL A 351 -6.90 -2.63 -10.70
N PHE A 352 -8.08 -2.96 -10.14
CA PHE A 352 -8.33 -4.32 -9.65
C PHE A 352 -8.45 -5.33 -10.79
N ALA A 353 -9.06 -4.95 -11.91
CA ALA A 353 -9.12 -5.83 -13.08
C ALA A 353 -7.73 -6.15 -13.64
N ASN A 354 -6.81 -5.17 -13.67
CA ASN A 354 -5.43 -5.40 -14.05
C ASN A 354 -4.73 -6.38 -13.09
N HIS A 355 -4.92 -6.22 -11.78
CA HIS A 355 -4.32 -7.13 -10.82
C HIS A 355 -4.78 -8.57 -11.02
N PHE A 356 -6.09 -8.80 -11.15
CA PHE A 356 -6.63 -10.15 -11.40
C PHE A 356 -6.21 -10.72 -12.75
N GLN A 357 -6.20 -9.90 -13.81
CA GLN A 357 -5.81 -10.35 -15.15
C GLN A 357 -4.32 -10.75 -15.19
N ARG A 358 -3.47 -10.11 -14.38
CA ARG A 358 -2.05 -10.42 -14.21
C ARG A 358 -1.77 -11.56 -13.23
N GLY A 359 -2.81 -12.21 -12.67
CA GLY A 359 -2.69 -13.43 -11.88
C GLY A 359 -2.68 -13.24 -10.36
N ALA A 360 -3.24 -12.14 -9.85
CA ALA A 360 -3.51 -12.00 -8.42
C ALA A 360 -4.58 -12.99 -7.95
N ASP A 361 -4.41 -13.56 -6.75
CA ASP A 361 -5.38 -14.47 -6.14
C ASP A 361 -6.50 -13.72 -5.42
N SER A 362 -6.22 -12.52 -4.95
CA SER A 362 -7.15 -11.61 -4.27
C SER A 362 -6.63 -10.17 -4.40
N VAL A 363 -7.42 -9.21 -3.91
CA VAL A 363 -6.98 -7.82 -3.74
C VAL A 363 -7.22 -7.37 -2.32
N SER A 364 -6.44 -6.40 -1.83
CA SER A 364 -6.68 -5.80 -0.53
C SER A 364 -6.81 -4.29 -0.62
N THR A 365 -7.58 -3.73 0.33
CA THR A 365 -7.71 -2.30 0.53
C THR A 365 -7.09 -1.91 1.85
N PHE A 366 -6.45 -0.76 1.89
CA PHE A 366 -5.84 -0.21 3.09
C PHE A 366 -6.10 1.30 3.17
N ASN A 367 -6.39 1.80 4.38
CA ASN A 367 -6.73 3.20 4.61
C ASN A 367 -7.91 3.71 3.73
N TRP A 368 -8.83 2.83 3.39
CA TRP A 368 -10.09 3.22 2.77
C TRP A 368 -11.08 3.66 3.84
N SER A 369 -12.08 4.41 3.42
CA SER A 369 -13.22 4.69 4.29
C SER A 369 -13.97 3.39 4.56
N VAL A 370 -13.93 2.96 5.80
CA VAL A 370 -14.51 1.70 6.26
C VAL A 370 -15.74 1.99 7.10
N GLY A 371 -16.76 2.49 6.46
CA GLY A 371 -18.05 2.77 7.07
C GLY A 371 -19.01 3.36 6.05
N THR A 372 -20.27 3.00 6.17
CA THR A 372 -21.34 3.70 5.45
C THR A 372 -21.38 5.17 5.89
N ALA A 373 -21.94 6.05 5.07
CA ALA A 373 -22.09 7.47 5.43
C ALA A 373 -22.80 7.64 6.79
N ALA A 374 -23.81 6.80 7.07
CA ALA A 374 -24.53 6.81 8.35
C ALA A 374 -23.62 6.39 9.51
N ALA A 375 -22.79 5.37 9.34
CA ALA A 375 -21.85 4.91 10.36
C ALA A 375 -20.75 5.96 10.63
N CYS A 376 -20.29 6.65 9.60
CA CYS A 376 -19.31 7.72 9.74
C CYS A 376 -19.85 8.92 10.55
N LEU A 377 -21.15 9.20 10.49
CA LEU A 377 -21.79 10.17 11.39
C LEU A 377 -21.73 9.73 12.86
N ILE A 378 -21.74 8.41 13.12
CA ILE A 378 -21.62 7.86 14.47
C ILE A 378 -20.18 7.94 14.97
N THR A 379 -19.22 7.58 14.12
CA THR A 379 -17.80 7.53 14.49
C THR A 379 -17.11 8.89 14.44
N GLY A 380 -17.71 9.88 13.77
CA GLY A 380 -17.03 11.15 13.46
C GLY A 380 -15.90 11.00 12.44
N SER A 381 -15.84 9.86 11.73
CA SER A 381 -14.88 9.61 10.67
C SER A 381 -15.34 10.21 9.33
N ASP A 382 -14.41 10.38 8.40
CA ASP A 382 -14.72 10.82 7.05
C ASP A 382 -15.30 9.64 6.24
N PRO A 383 -16.46 9.77 5.59
CA PRO A 383 -17.05 8.69 4.80
C PRO A 383 -16.26 8.34 3.54
N GLY A 384 -15.33 9.21 3.10
CA GLY A 384 -14.61 9.03 1.84
C GLY A 384 -15.52 9.10 0.61
N PRO A 385 -15.01 8.71 -0.57
CA PRO A 385 -15.76 8.74 -1.81
C PRO A 385 -16.73 7.56 -1.93
N PRO A 386 -17.88 7.74 -2.60
CA PRO A 386 -18.83 6.65 -2.87
C PRO A 386 -18.22 5.47 -3.65
N SER A 387 -17.14 5.70 -4.41
CA SER A 387 -16.43 4.66 -5.16
C SER A 387 -15.85 3.56 -4.26
N HIS A 388 -15.49 3.86 -3.01
CA HIS A 388 -15.01 2.84 -2.06
C HIS A 388 -16.09 1.81 -1.76
N GLN A 389 -17.30 2.26 -1.43
CA GLN A 389 -18.41 1.35 -1.16
C GLN A 389 -18.81 0.57 -2.43
N ALA A 390 -18.89 1.24 -3.58
CA ALA A 390 -19.17 0.59 -4.85
C ALA A 390 -18.14 -0.50 -5.19
N ALA A 391 -16.86 -0.26 -4.94
CA ALA A 391 -15.80 -1.25 -5.18
C ALA A 391 -15.96 -2.51 -4.31
N TYR A 392 -16.40 -2.38 -3.06
CA TYR A 392 -16.67 -3.55 -2.21
C TYR A 392 -17.78 -4.46 -2.77
N HIS A 393 -18.69 -3.93 -3.58
CA HIS A 393 -19.76 -4.71 -4.21
C HIS A 393 -19.37 -5.30 -5.57
N GLU A 394 -18.34 -4.79 -6.24
CA GLU A 394 -18.13 -5.17 -7.64
C GLU A 394 -16.68 -5.43 -8.05
N ALA A 395 -15.69 -5.02 -7.25
CA ALA A 395 -14.29 -5.11 -7.66
C ALA A 395 -13.57 -6.40 -7.20
N GLY A 396 -14.30 -7.38 -6.69
CA GLY A 396 -13.72 -8.61 -6.14
C GLY A 396 -13.38 -9.70 -7.15
N THR A 397 -13.84 -9.59 -8.42
CA THR A 397 -13.53 -10.56 -9.48
C THR A 397 -13.59 -9.92 -10.86
N LEU A 398 -12.87 -10.51 -11.84
CA LEU A 398 -13.00 -10.09 -13.25
C LEU A 398 -14.44 -10.20 -13.76
N GLN A 399 -15.18 -11.23 -13.31
CA GLN A 399 -16.55 -11.47 -13.73
C GLN A 399 -17.49 -10.34 -13.29
N THR A 400 -17.36 -9.87 -12.05
CA THR A 400 -18.21 -8.79 -11.51
C THR A 400 -17.90 -7.42 -12.10
N MET A 401 -16.69 -7.25 -12.63
CA MET A 401 -16.24 -6.08 -13.35
C MET A 401 -16.43 -6.16 -14.88
N ALA A 402 -16.83 -7.32 -15.40
CA ALA A 402 -17.01 -7.50 -16.85
C ALA A 402 -18.05 -6.54 -17.42
N ARG A 403 -17.76 -5.95 -18.58
CA ARG A 403 -18.65 -5.02 -19.30
C ARG A 403 -19.10 -3.81 -18.46
N LYS A 404 -18.29 -3.37 -17.53
CA LYS A 404 -18.46 -2.10 -16.81
C LYS A 404 -17.39 -1.13 -17.26
N ASP A 405 -17.71 0.14 -17.29
CA ASP A 405 -16.76 1.20 -17.62
C ASP A 405 -15.56 1.16 -16.70
N LYS A 406 -14.36 1.32 -17.28
CA LYS A 406 -13.08 1.35 -16.58
C LYS A 406 -12.15 2.37 -17.18
N PHE A 407 -11.20 2.84 -16.41
CA PHE A 407 -10.01 3.40 -17.00
C PHE A 407 -8.72 2.84 -16.37
N PHE A 408 -7.69 2.82 -17.17
CA PHE A 408 -6.35 2.34 -16.85
C PHE A 408 -5.38 3.50 -17.02
N ALA A 409 -4.37 3.56 -16.18
CA ALA A 409 -3.43 4.66 -16.22
C ALA A 409 -1.98 4.17 -16.18
N VAL A 410 -1.09 4.93 -16.78
CA VAL A 410 0.35 4.78 -16.58
C VAL A 410 0.70 5.30 -15.21
N GLU A 411 1.51 4.56 -14.46
CA GLU A 411 1.95 4.95 -13.12
C GLU A 411 2.58 6.34 -13.13
N ARG A 412 2.16 7.16 -12.18
CA ARG A 412 2.67 8.50 -11.99
C ARG A 412 3.32 8.64 -10.62
N ARG A 413 4.50 9.18 -10.60
CA ARG A 413 5.17 9.47 -9.33
C ARG A 413 4.43 10.56 -8.58
N GLY A 414 4.05 10.24 -7.35
CA GLY A 414 3.56 11.20 -6.37
C GLY A 414 4.61 11.50 -5.31
N GLY A 415 4.42 12.56 -4.55
CA GLY A 415 5.34 12.97 -3.50
C GLY A 415 4.68 12.98 -2.12
N TYR A 416 5.14 12.14 -1.23
CA TYR A 416 4.98 12.26 0.21
C TYR A 416 6.35 12.58 0.76
N PRO A 417 6.61 13.72 1.42
CA PRO A 417 7.97 14.11 1.80
C PRO A 417 8.69 13.11 2.70
N TRP A 418 7.94 12.43 3.56
CA TRP A 418 8.50 11.41 4.46
C TRP A 418 8.54 10.02 3.85
N ALA A 419 7.98 9.85 2.66
CA ALA A 419 7.82 8.57 2.00
C ALA A 419 8.66 8.45 0.74
N ASP A 420 9.33 9.52 0.34
CA ASP A 420 10.12 9.54 -0.89
C ASP A 420 11.26 8.52 -0.78
N GLY A 421 11.20 7.50 -1.63
CA GLY A 421 12.16 6.41 -1.66
C GLY A 421 12.02 5.34 -0.57
N PHE A 422 11.20 5.55 0.48
CA PHE A 422 11.08 4.61 1.60
C PHE A 422 9.69 4.04 1.76
N PHE A 423 8.67 4.85 1.57
CA PHE A 423 7.32 4.52 1.97
C PHE A 423 6.42 4.13 0.80
N ASN A 424 6.74 4.66 -0.37
CA ASN A 424 5.99 4.45 -1.59
C ASN A 424 6.98 4.21 -2.72
N ARG A 425 7.34 2.99 -2.99
CA ARG A 425 8.35 2.61 -3.99
C ARG A 425 7.95 2.92 -5.44
N ASN A 426 7.26 4.05 -5.69
CA ASN A 426 6.92 4.51 -7.02
C ASN A 426 7.88 5.56 -7.59
N ASP A 427 9.07 5.69 -7.03
CA ASP A 427 10.14 6.59 -7.51
C ASP A 427 10.65 6.21 -8.90
N THR A 428 10.38 4.99 -9.37
CA THR A 428 10.66 4.52 -10.73
C THR A 428 9.50 4.70 -11.70
N ALA A 429 8.37 5.26 -11.24
CA ALA A 429 7.20 5.51 -12.10
C ALA A 429 7.58 6.37 -13.32
N PRO A 430 7.08 6.05 -14.52
CA PRO A 430 7.48 6.73 -15.75
C PRO A 430 6.97 8.16 -15.87
N LEU A 431 5.90 8.52 -15.16
CA LEU A 431 5.31 9.87 -15.17
C LEU A 431 5.51 10.60 -13.83
N PRO A 432 5.54 11.95 -13.81
CA PRO A 432 5.53 12.84 -14.97
C PRO A 432 6.86 12.82 -15.75
N LEU A 433 6.81 13.03 -17.06
CA LEU A 433 7.98 12.97 -17.93
C LEU A 433 8.07 14.23 -18.81
N SER A 434 9.23 14.92 -18.77
CA SER A 434 9.53 16.01 -19.69
C SER A 434 10.04 15.46 -21.02
N PHE A 435 9.65 16.09 -22.13
CA PHE A 435 10.22 15.74 -23.43
C PHE A 435 11.72 16.05 -23.45
N SER A 436 12.49 15.12 -23.98
CA SER A 436 13.90 15.35 -24.32
C SER A 436 14.01 16.08 -25.67
N ASP A 437 15.16 16.70 -25.92
CA ASP A 437 15.37 17.42 -27.17
C ASP A 437 15.46 16.49 -28.38
N ASP A 438 15.91 15.24 -28.21
CA ASP A 438 15.97 14.21 -29.26
C ASP A 438 16.02 12.78 -28.66
N PRO A 439 15.13 11.87 -29.05
CA PRO A 439 13.91 12.09 -29.83
C PRO A 439 12.84 12.78 -28.97
N ARG A 440 12.08 13.68 -29.56
CA ARG A 440 10.91 14.30 -28.89
C ARG A 440 9.74 13.34 -28.78
N ALA A 441 9.98 12.15 -28.28
CA ALA A 441 8.97 11.09 -28.13
C ALA A 441 9.20 10.32 -26.84
N ALA A 442 8.11 9.93 -26.20
CA ALA A 442 8.10 9.10 -25.02
C ALA A 442 7.22 7.86 -25.27
N LYS A 443 7.69 6.70 -24.82
CA LYS A 443 6.96 5.43 -24.89
C LYS A 443 6.62 4.97 -23.49
N PHE A 444 5.37 4.51 -23.35
CA PHE A 444 4.83 3.99 -22.10
C PHE A 444 4.22 2.61 -22.34
N THR A 445 4.34 1.77 -21.34
CA THR A 445 3.57 0.53 -21.25
C THR A 445 2.29 0.80 -20.47
N LEU A 446 1.14 0.46 -21.05
CA LEU A 446 -0.16 0.58 -20.42
C LEU A 446 -0.86 -0.77 -20.45
N HIS A 447 -1.17 -1.31 -19.28
CA HIS A 447 -1.90 -2.56 -19.18
C HIS A 447 -3.41 -2.31 -19.20
N ILE A 448 -4.13 -3.02 -20.06
CA ILE A 448 -5.60 -2.94 -20.24
C ILE A 448 -6.16 -4.36 -20.09
N SER A 449 -6.84 -4.63 -18.99
CA SER A 449 -7.41 -5.96 -18.73
C SER A 449 -8.56 -6.35 -19.65
N ASP A 450 -9.25 -5.36 -20.22
CA ASP A 450 -10.38 -5.60 -21.12
C ASP A 450 -9.92 -5.97 -22.53
N ALA A 451 -10.49 -7.07 -23.06
CA ALA A 451 -10.27 -7.46 -24.45
C ALA A 451 -10.99 -6.50 -25.42
N PRO A 452 -10.48 -6.35 -26.65
CA PRO A 452 -11.20 -5.68 -27.72
C PRO A 452 -12.62 -6.27 -27.88
N PRO A 453 -13.63 -5.45 -28.22
CA PRO A 453 -15.01 -5.93 -28.36
C PRO A 453 -15.14 -6.95 -29.48
N THR A 454 -15.88 -8.02 -29.22
CA THR A 454 -16.28 -9.03 -30.21
C THR A 454 -17.69 -8.74 -30.73
N SER A 455 -18.13 -9.50 -31.75
CA SER A 455 -19.49 -9.35 -32.30
C SER A 455 -20.56 -9.40 -31.22
N GLY A 456 -21.44 -8.41 -31.18
CA GLY A 456 -22.53 -8.28 -30.20
C GLY A 456 -22.15 -7.55 -28.90
N VAL A 457 -20.90 -7.18 -28.71
CA VAL A 457 -20.45 -6.31 -27.60
C VAL A 457 -20.06 -4.94 -28.17
N LYS A 458 -20.73 -3.91 -27.69
CA LYS A 458 -20.36 -2.54 -28.05
C LYS A 458 -19.48 -1.97 -26.93
N ALA A 459 -18.24 -1.64 -27.27
CA ALA A 459 -17.31 -0.95 -26.40
C ALA A 459 -16.40 -0.04 -27.21
N SER A 460 -15.95 1.03 -26.58
CA SER A 460 -14.99 1.97 -27.15
C SER A 460 -13.80 2.15 -26.22
N LEU A 461 -12.62 2.43 -26.79
CA LEU A 461 -11.41 2.78 -26.09
C LEU A 461 -10.97 4.18 -26.48
N THR A 462 -10.82 5.04 -25.51
CA THR A 462 -10.27 6.39 -25.66
C THR A 462 -8.94 6.48 -24.94
N LEU A 463 -7.88 6.84 -25.64
CA LEU A 463 -6.59 7.19 -25.05
C LEU A 463 -6.60 8.69 -24.71
N ARG A 464 -6.31 9.01 -23.44
CA ARG A 464 -6.20 10.38 -22.92
C ARG A 464 -4.76 10.69 -22.55
N CYS A 465 -4.29 11.85 -23.01
CA CYS A 465 -3.00 12.39 -22.59
C CYS A 465 -3.19 13.79 -21.99
N ILE A 466 -2.63 14.02 -20.81
CA ILE A 466 -2.65 15.31 -20.11
C ILE A 466 -1.23 15.86 -20.08
N LEU A 467 -1.07 17.07 -20.59
CA LEU A 467 0.23 17.73 -20.77
C LEU A 467 0.27 19.05 -19.99
N PHE A 468 1.37 19.28 -19.31
CA PHE A 468 1.66 20.55 -18.66
C PHE A 468 2.44 21.47 -19.58
N GLN A 469 2.13 22.76 -19.54
CA GLN A 469 2.75 23.82 -20.35
C GLN A 469 2.62 23.60 -21.88
N ALA A 470 1.69 22.77 -22.30
CA ALA A 470 1.31 22.63 -23.70
C ALA A 470 0.20 23.61 -24.07
N THR A 471 0.20 24.04 -25.31
CA THR A 471 -0.77 25.00 -25.89
C THR A 471 -1.47 24.39 -27.11
N GLU A 472 -2.51 25.03 -27.61
CA GLU A 472 -3.19 24.59 -28.82
C GLU A 472 -2.29 24.61 -30.07
N ALA A 473 -1.26 25.43 -30.08
CA ALA A 473 -0.32 25.53 -31.19
C ALA A 473 0.69 24.38 -31.28
N ASP A 474 0.85 23.62 -30.19
CA ASP A 474 1.80 22.51 -30.14
C ASP A 474 1.23 21.29 -30.85
N VAL A 475 2.01 20.69 -31.75
CA VAL A 475 1.58 19.49 -32.53
C VAL A 475 2.07 18.24 -31.82
N ILE A 476 1.12 17.50 -31.25
CA ILE A 476 1.38 16.28 -30.48
C ILE A 476 0.68 15.11 -31.17
N GLU A 477 1.44 14.07 -31.47
CA GLU A 477 0.97 12.81 -32.01
C GLU A 477 0.89 11.76 -30.91
N LEU A 478 -0.21 11.00 -30.90
CA LEU A 478 -0.35 9.82 -30.04
C LEU A 478 -0.45 8.58 -30.92
N ARG A 479 0.25 7.52 -30.50
CA ARG A 479 0.17 6.20 -31.13
C ARG A 479 -0.17 5.14 -30.08
N CYS A 480 -0.96 4.16 -30.49
CA CYS A 480 -1.23 2.97 -29.71
C CYS A 480 -0.81 1.74 -30.53
N ASN A 481 0.11 0.94 -29.99
CA ASN A 481 0.66 -0.23 -30.70
C ASN A 481 1.13 0.09 -32.13
N GLY A 482 1.78 1.22 -32.32
CA GLY A 482 2.29 1.72 -33.60
C GLY A 482 1.26 2.43 -34.47
N THR A 483 -0.04 2.32 -34.20
CA THR A 483 -1.11 2.99 -34.94
C THR A 483 -1.22 4.45 -34.53
N LEU A 484 -1.11 5.38 -35.49
CA LEU A 484 -1.33 6.81 -35.26
C LEU A 484 -2.82 7.05 -34.98
N LEU A 485 -3.11 7.78 -33.91
CA LEU A 485 -4.47 8.07 -33.46
C LEU A 485 -4.93 9.46 -33.90
N SER A 486 -6.22 9.58 -34.19
CA SER A 486 -6.86 10.88 -34.46
C SER A 486 -7.30 11.52 -33.13
N VAL A 487 -6.91 12.77 -32.91
CA VAL A 487 -7.37 13.56 -31.77
C VAL A 487 -8.83 13.91 -31.96
N THR A 488 -9.70 13.47 -31.07
CA THR A 488 -11.14 13.73 -31.06
C THR A 488 -11.54 14.87 -30.16
N THR A 489 -10.74 15.12 -29.12
CA THR A 489 -10.96 16.25 -28.21
C THR A 489 -9.63 16.92 -27.91
N ARG A 490 -9.61 18.25 -27.93
CA ARG A 490 -8.50 19.09 -27.54
C ARG A 490 -9.03 20.17 -26.60
N ASP A 491 -8.62 20.09 -25.32
CA ASP A 491 -9.13 20.95 -24.25
C ASP A 491 -7.94 21.65 -23.57
N PRO A 492 -7.66 22.92 -23.95
CA PRO A 492 -6.54 23.68 -23.40
C PRO A 492 -6.81 24.25 -21.99
N ASP A 493 -8.08 24.19 -21.56
CA ASP A 493 -8.51 24.73 -20.26
C ASP A 493 -8.68 23.62 -19.20
N TRP A 494 -8.16 22.42 -19.48
CA TRP A 494 -8.25 21.31 -18.54
C TRP A 494 -7.64 21.64 -17.19
N LYS A 495 -8.33 21.22 -16.13
CA LYS A 495 -7.87 21.41 -14.75
C LYS A 495 -7.82 20.07 -14.02
N ASP A 496 -6.75 19.84 -13.28
CA ASP A 496 -6.59 18.68 -12.40
C ASP A 496 -5.94 19.13 -11.08
N ALA A 497 -6.76 19.16 -10.03
CA ALA A 497 -6.34 19.65 -8.72
C ALA A 497 -5.25 18.79 -8.06
N GLN A 498 -5.03 17.57 -8.51
CA GLN A 498 -4.05 16.64 -7.93
C GLN A 498 -2.67 16.76 -8.58
N ILE A 499 -2.58 17.16 -9.84
CA ILE A 499 -1.30 17.31 -10.55
C ILE A 499 -0.43 18.41 -9.94
N PHE A 500 -1.00 19.56 -9.62
CA PHE A 500 -0.28 20.74 -9.15
C PHE A 500 -0.37 20.94 -7.64
N SER A 501 -0.51 19.89 -6.91
CA SER A 501 -0.42 20.00 -5.46
C SER A 501 1.05 20.23 -5.06
N PRO A 502 1.43 21.45 -4.64
CA PRO A 502 2.81 21.74 -4.23
C PRO A 502 3.17 21.09 -2.89
N LYS A 503 2.16 20.53 -2.21
CA LYS A 503 2.31 19.83 -0.93
C LYS A 503 1.80 18.41 -1.08
N PRO A 504 2.31 17.48 -0.26
CA PRO A 504 1.80 16.12 -0.19
C PRO A 504 0.30 16.10 0.03
N GLN A 505 -0.32 15.01 -0.37
CA GLN A 505 -1.73 14.78 -0.08
C GLN A 505 -1.98 14.85 1.43
N PRO A 506 -3.10 15.44 1.88
CA PRO A 506 -3.49 15.37 3.29
C PRO A 506 -3.56 13.89 3.73
N THR A 507 -3.14 13.62 4.95
CA THR A 507 -3.19 12.28 5.55
C THR A 507 -4.58 11.90 6.06
N SER A 508 -5.53 12.85 6.10
CA SER A 508 -6.88 12.63 6.62
C SER A 508 -7.92 13.37 5.78
N GLY A 509 -9.09 12.76 5.64
CA GLY A 509 -10.30 13.35 5.11
C GLY A 509 -10.32 13.59 3.58
N TYR A 510 -11.51 13.44 2.99
CA TYR A 510 -11.78 13.82 1.62
C TYR A 510 -12.03 15.33 1.55
N LYS A 511 -11.01 16.09 1.15
CA LYS A 511 -11.16 17.53 0.92
C LYS A 511 -10.73 17.85 -0.50
N PRO A 512 -11.65 18.32 -1.36
CA PRO A 512 -11.29 18.84 -2.66
C PRO A 512 -10.22 19.91 -2.53
N ARG A 513 -9.20 19.87 -3.37
CA ARG A 513 -8.17 20.91 -3.39
C ARG A 513 -8.59 22.04 -4.31
N PRO A 514 -8.29 23.28 -3.95
CA PRO A 514 -8.44 24.39 -4.88
C PRO A 514 -7.59 24.13 -6.13
N VAL A 515 -8.20 24.26 -7.30
CA VAL A 515 -7.48 24.22 -8.57
C VAL A 515 -6.53 25.43 -8.63
N ASN A 516 -5.27 25.18 -9.00
CA ASN A 516 -4.33 26.27 -9.21
C ASN A 516 -4.77 27.12 -10.41
N PRO A 517 -5.07 28.43 -10.23
CA PRO A 517 -5.54 29.27 -11.34
C PRO A 517 -4.46 29.50 -12.40
N LYS A 518 -3.18 29.26 -12.08
CA LYS A 518 -2.05 29.36 -13.02
C LYS A 518 -1.78 28.02 -13.73
N GLN A 519 -2.56 27.01 -13.48
CA GLN A 519 -2.42 25.70 -14.09
C GLN A 519 -2.71 25.81 -15.59
N GLN A 520 -1.76 25.37 -16.41
CA GLN A 520 -1.86 25.35 -17.85
C GLN A 520 -1.73 23.91 -18.32
N LEU A 521 -2.85 23.22 -18.46
CA LEU A 521 -2.93 21.87 -18.95
C LEU A 521 -3.65 21.80 -20.29
N LEU A 522 -3.14 20.93 -21.14
CA LEU A 522 -3.81 20.52 -22.37
C LEU A 522 -4.23 19.06 -22.23
N ARG A 523 -5.53 18.76 -22.38
CA ARG A 523 -6.05 17.40 -22.51
C ARG A 523 -6.26 17.06 -23.97
N LEU A 524 -5.74 15.91 -24.38
CA LEU A 524 -5.97 15.30 -25.68
C LEU A 524 -6.69 13.96 -25.48
N ASP A 525 -7.85 13.78 -26.11
CA ASP A 525 -8.51 12.48 -26.18
C ASP A 525 -8.44 11.97 -27.62
N CYS A 526 -8.11 10.69 -27.79
CA CYS A 526 -8.00 10.03 -29.08
C CYS A 526 -8.80 8.74 -29.07
N THR A 527 -9.60 8.48 -30.07
CA THR A 527 -10.27 7.19 -30.26
C THR A 527 -9.25 6.15 -30.71
N VAL A 528 -9.18 5.02 -30.02
CA VAL A 528 -8.32 3.89 -30.38
C VAL A 528 -9.13 2.91 -31.22
N PRO A 529 -8.75 2.63 -32.49
CA PRO A 529 -9.44 1.64 -33.30
C PRO A 529 -9.29 0.23 -32.70
N VAL A 530 -10.29 -0.61 -32.85
CA VAL A 530 -10.32 -1.99 -32.32
C VAL A 530 -9.07 -2.79 -32.72
N SER A 531 -8.56 -2.57 -33.92
CA SER A 531 -7.31 -3.22 -34.42
C SER A 531 -6.04 -2.80 -33.69
N ALA A 532 -6.04 -1.65 -33.03
CA ALA A 532 -4.90 -1.17 -32.23
C ALA A 532 -5.07 -1.43 -30.73
N TRP A 533 -6.22 -1.95 -30.29
CA TRP A 533 -6.47 -2.31 -28.91
C TRP A 533 -6.09 -3.77 -28.64
N LYS A 534 -5.33 -4.04 -27.56
CA LYS A 534 -4.97 -5.38 -27.12
C LYS A 534 -5.38 -5.58 -25.66
N GLN A 535 -5.84 -6.78 -25.32
CA GLN A 535 -5.90 -7.17 -23.92
C GLN A 535 -4.47 -7.38 -23.39
N GLY A 536 -4.19 -6.88 -22.20
CA GLY A 536 -2.87 -6.92 -21.59
C GLY A 536 -2.04 -5.70 -21.98
N VAL A 537 -0.78 -5.91 -22.35
CA VAL A 537 0.20 -4.85 -22.60
C VAL A 537 -0.08 -4.10 -23.91
N ASN A 538 -0.19 -2.79 -23.81
CA ASN A 538 -0.26 -1.86 -24.94
C ASN A 538 0.92 -0.88 -24.86
N GLU A 539 1.58 -0.61 -25.98
CA GLU A 539 2.57 0.45 -26.12
C GLU A 539 1.86 1.74 -26.50
N VAL A 540 2.05 2.79 -25.72
CA VAL A 540 1.59 4.15 -26.03
C VAL A 540 2.81 5.02 -26.30
N GLU A 541 2.86 5.66 -27.46
CA GLU A 541 3.87 6.65 -27.81
C GLU A 541 3.21 8.04 -27.86
N VAL A 542 3.83 9.00 -27.16
CA VAL A 542 3.49 10.42 -27.20
C VAL A 542 4.67 11.14 -27.82
N ARG A 543 4.44 11.81 -28.97
CA ARG A 543 5.49 12.49 -29.76
C ARG A 543 5.16 13.96 -29.90
N LEU A 544 6.13 14.81 -29.63
CA LEU A 544 6.05 16.24 -29.92
C LEU A 544 6.65 16.52 -31.30
N SER A 545 5.77 16.70 -32.31
CA SER A 545 6.20 16.96 -33.70
C SER A 545 6.56 18.43 -33.92
N SER A 546 5.92 19.37 -33.22
CA SER A 546 6.22 20.80 -33.23
C SER A 546 5.77 21.43 -31.92
N GLY A 547 6.59 22.31 -31.34
CA GLY A 547 6.26 22.99 -30.09
C GLY A 547 7.47 23.23 -29.19
N LYS A 548 7.20 23.61 -27.91
CA LYS A 548 8.22 23.93 -26.92
C LYS A 548 8.76 22.67 -26.25
N SER A 549 10.08 22.64 -25.97
CA SER A 549 10.74 21.50 -25.34
C SER A 549 10.52 21.39 -23.82
N ASN A 550 9.91 22.39 -23.18
CA ASN A 550 9.68 22.39 -21.73
C ASN A 550 8.32 21.79 -21.32
N MET A 551 7.61 21.17 -22.23
CA MET A 551 6.36 20.46 -21.93
C MET A 551 6.63 19.19 -21.14
N GLN A 552 5.65 18.84 -20.30
CA GLN A 552 5.69 17.63 -19.49
C GLN A 552 4.44 16.80 -19.72
N ILE A 553 4.61 15.50 -19.92
CA ILE A 553 3.52 14.54 -19.92
C ILE A 553 3.18 14.23 -18.46
N GLU A 554 1.97 14.56 -18.05
CA GLU A 554 1.51 14.42 -16.67
C GLU A 554 0.73 13.14 -16.45
N LYS A 555 -0.19 12.79 -17.35
CA LYS A 555 -1.00 11.58 -17.30
C LYS A 555 -1.18 10.97 -18.68
N VAL A 556 -1.21 9.65 -18.73
CA VAL A 556 -1.59 8.83 -19.89
C VAL A 556 -2.60 7.81 -19.40
N GLU A 557 -3.81 7.84 -19.95
CA GLU A 557 -4.95 7.04 -19.50
C GLU A 557 -5.65 6.37 -20.70
N ALA A 558 -6.19 5.17 -20.48
CA ALA A 558 -7.05 4.47 -21.42
C ALA A 558 -8.44 4.27 -20.81
N HIS A 559 -9.46 4.84 -21.41
CA HIS A 559 -10.84 4.79 -20.93
C HIS A 559 -11.64 3.81 -21.79
N VAL A 560 -12.09 2.72 -21.19
CA VAL A 560 -13.00 1.74 -21.80
C VAL A 560 -14.42 2.04 -21.39
N LYS A 561 -15.29 2.24 -22.37
CA LYS A 561 -16.73 2.45 -22.17
C LYS A 561 -17.52 1.38 -22.88
N TYR A 562 -18.54 0.87 -22.21
CA TYR A 562 -19.50 -0.11 -22.70
C TYR A 562 -20.85 0.56 -22.94
N GLU A 563 -21.54 0.18 -24.08
CA GLU A 563 -22.88 0.66 -24.45
C GLU A 563 -23.94 -0.43 -24.18
#